data_0ca4164503b962d53b325d85bc400102
#
_entry.id   0ca4164503b962d53b325d85bc400102
#
_cell.length_a   1.000
_cell.length_b   1.000
_cell.length_c   1.000
_cell.angle_alpha   90.00
_cell.angle_beta   90.00
_cell.angle_gamma   90.00
#
_symmetry.space_group_name_H-M   'P 1'
#
loop_
_entity.id
_entity.type
_entity.pdbx_description
1 polymer ?
#
loop_
_entity_poly.entity_id
_entity_poly.type
_entity_poly.pdbx_seq_one_letter_code
_entity_poly.pdbx_strand_id
1 'polypeptide(L)'
;FKVGYVPQYGGYFNELTLHDNLKAISEIVVENKNLRNERIDYLLSKFELENVKNIKAKFLSGGQKKKLVIALSLLSEPKVLLLDECFAALDILTIKMLQEIVVNLQQENQITICICDHQARDLLACVDIAMIMSNCKIVAQDTPSNLVKNINAKNAYFGESFKIN
;
A
#
# COMPACT_ATOMS: atom_id res chain seq x y z
N PHE A 1 14.03 10.03 10.66
CA PHE A 1 13.53 8.85 9.98
C PHE A 1 12.01 8.97 9.85
N LYS A 2 11.49 8.93 8.61
CA LYS A 2 10.05 9.11 8.34
C LYS A 2 9.43 7.76 7.98
N VAL A 3 8.27 7.47 8.57
CA VAL A 3 7.45 6.27 8.30
C VAL A 3 6.13 6.73 7.72
N GLY A 4 5.72 6.15 6.60
CA GLY A 4 4.39 6.29 6.04
C GLY A 4 3.49 5.15 6.52
N TYR A 5 2.20 5.42 6.71
CA TYR A 5 1.22 4.40 7.10
C TYR A 5 -0.04 4.53 6.27
N VAL A 6 -0.48 3.42 5.73
CA VAL A 6 -1.72 3.27 4.95
C VAL A 6 -2.65 2.36 5.75
N PRO A 7 -3.70 2.91 6.38
CA PRO A 7 -4.65 2.11 7.15
C PRO A 7 -5.55 1.27 6.26
N GLN A 8 -6.16 0.24 6.85
CA GLN A 8 -7.16 -0.60 6.21
C GLN A 8 -8.35 0.24 5.69
N TYR A 9 -8.86 1.15 6.52
CA TYR A 9 -9.99 2.02 6.20
C TYR A 9 -9.64 3.49 6.46
N GLY A 10 -10.24 4.38 5.67
CA GLY A 10 -10.08 5.82 5.86
C GLY A 10 -8.71 6.34 5.42
N GLY A 11 -8.13 7.23 6.24
CA GLY A 11 -6.85 7.89 5.93
C GLY A 11 -6.99 9.12 5.03
N TYR A 12 -8.22 9.59 4.77
CA TYR A 12 -8.53 10.78 3.98
C TYR A 12 -9.80 11.48 4.48
N PHE A 13 -9.98 12.73 4.08
CA PHE A 13 -11.16 13.54 4.39
C PHE A 13 -12.21 13.36 3.29
N ASN A 14 -13.34 12.76 3.64
CA ASN A 14 -14.42 12.41 2.70
C ASN A 14 -15.00 13.60 1.94
N GLU A 15 -15.17 14.75 2.58
CA GLU A 15 -15.80 15.93 2.01
C GLU A 15 -14.83 16.82 1.22
N LEU A 16 -13.54 16.62 1.35
CA LEU A 16 -12.54 17.30 0.54
C LEU A 16 -12.39 16.63 -0.82
N THR A 17 -11.98 17.39 -1.83
CA THR A 17 -11.56 16.83 -3.11
C THR A 17 -10.28 15.99 -2.92
N LEU A 18 -9.95 15.17 -3.92
CA LEU A 18 -8.70 14.43 -3.92
C LEU A 18 -7.50 15.39 -3.80
N HIS A 19 -7.49 16.46 -4.58
CA HIS A 19 -6.46 17.49 -4.54
C HIS A 19 -6.39 18.20 -3.18
N ASP A 20 -7.53 18.56 -2.59
CA ASP A 20 -7.56 19.24 -1.28
C ASP A 20 -7.07 18.31 -0.16
N ASN A 21 -7.31 17.01 -0.25
CA ASN A 21 -6.72 16.01 0.65
C ASN A 21 -5.19 16.05 0.59
N LEU A 22 -4.61 15.99 -0.62
CA LEU A 22 -3.15 16.08 -0.80
C LEU A 22 -2.61 17.41 -0.29
N LYS A 23 -3.30 18.51 -0.58
CA LYS A 23 -2.91 19.84 -0.13
C LYS A 23 -2.91 19.94 1.40
N ALA A 24 -3.97 19.52 2.06
CA ALA A 24 -4.11 19.60 3.52
C ALA A 24 -2.98 18.82 4.22
N ILE A 25 -2.67 17.60 3.77
CA ILE A 25 -1.59 16.82 4.36
C ILE A 25 -0.22 17.40 4.00
N SER A 26 -0.03 17.90 2.77
CA SER A 26 1.25 18.52 2.37
C SER A 26 1.60 19.72 3.23
N GLU A 27 0.62 20.51 3.67
CA GLU A 27 0.82 21.66 4.55
C GLU A 27 1.38 21.25 5.93
N ILE A 28 1.09 20.04 6.37
CA ILE A 28 1.55 19.49 7.65
C ILE A 28 2.94 18.86 7.53
N VAL A 29 3.18 18.08 6.46
CA VAL A 29 4.37 17.22 6.37
C VAL A 29 5.49 17.77 5.50
N VAL A 30 5.22 18.80 4.67
CA VAL A 30 6.19 19.44 3.77
C VAL A 30 6.38 20.88 4.20
N GLU A 31 7.51 21.18 4.84
CA GLU A 31 7.81 22.53 5.35
C GLU A 31 7.93 23.57 4.22
N ASN A 32 8.67 23.23 3.17
CA ASN A 32 8.89 24.13 2.04
C ASN A 32 7.65 24.24 1.14
N LYS A 33 7.04 25.44 1.11
CA LYS A 33 5.84 25.72 0.32
C LYS A 33 6.01 25.46 -1.18
N ASN A 34 7.17 25.74 -1.73
CA ASN A 34 7.40 25.56 -3.17
C ASN A 34 7.40 24.07 -3.56
N LEU A 35 7.92 23.21 -2.69
CA LEU A 35 7.94 21.76 -2.91
C LEU A 35 6.56 21.10 -2.75
N ARG A 36 5.59 21.75 -2.11
CA ARG A 36 4.26 21.16 -1.89
C ARG A 36 3.54 20.88 -3.19
N ASN A 37 3.46 21.89 -4.06
CA ASN A 37 2.77 21.74 -5.35
C ASN A 37 3.51 20.75 -6.25
N GLU A 38 4.83 20.82 -6.33
CA GLU A 38 5.64 19.87 -7.11
C GLU A 38 5.39 18.43 -6.67
N ARG A 39 5.34 18.16 -5.36
CA ARG A 39 5.05 16.82 -4.84
C ARG A 39 3.62 16.37 -5.12
N ILE A 40 2.64 17.26 -4.98
CA ILE A 40 1.25 16.96 -5.30
C ILE A 40 1.12 16.61 -6.77
N ASP A 41 1.66 17.43 -7.68
CA ASP A 41 1.58 17.20 -9.12
C ASP A 41 2.30 15.90 -9.51
N TYR A 42 3.48 15.64 -8.94
CA TYR A 42 4.20 14.38 -9.13
C TYR A 42 3.36 13.17 -8.71
N LEU A 43 2.73 13.21 -7.51
CA LEU A 43 1.91 12.09 -7.01
C LEU A 43 0.61 11.92 -7.80
N LEU A 44 -0.03 13.01 -8.23
CA LEU A 44 -1.19 12.95 -9.11
C LEU A 44 -0.85 12.24 -10.41
N SER A 45 0.27 12.59 -11.04
CA SER A 45 0.75 11.96 -12.27
C SER A 45 1.15 10.50 -12.04
N LYS A 46 2.00 10.24 -11.04
CA LYS A 46 2.48 8.89 -10.73
C LYS A 46 1.35 7.89 -10.49
N PHE A 47 0.26 8.32 -9.87
CA PHE A 47 -0.89 7.47 -9.57
C PHE A 47 -2.05 7.59 -10.57
N GLU A 48 -1.89 8.37 -11.65
CA GLU A 48 -2.91 8.60 -12.69
C GLU A 48 -4.23 9.15 -12.08
N LEU A 49 -4.11 10.16 -11.22
CA LEU A 49 -5.23 10.75 -10.48
C LEU A 49 -5.62 12.14 -10.98
N GLU A 50 -4.95 12.69 -12.01
CA GLU A 50 -5.20 14.04 -12.53
C GLU A 50 -6.65 14.25 -12.94
N ASN A 51 -7.24 13.27 -13.64
CA ASN A 51 -8.61 13.35 -14.17
C ASN A 51 -9.68 13.38 -13.07
N VAL A 52 -9.35 12.95 -11.86
CA VAL A 52 -10.27 12.86 -10.70
C VAL A 52 -9.89 13.79 -9.55
N LYS A 53 -8.88 14.64 -9.73
CA LYS A 53 -8.34 15.50 -8.67
C LYS A 53 -9.37 16.43 -8.03
N ASN A 54 -10.39 16.86 -8.78
CA ASN A 54 -11.45 17.76 -8.32
C ASN A 54 -12.69 17.01 -7.77
N ILE A 55 -12.67 15.68 -7.75
CA ILE A 55 -13.76 14.87 -7.22
C ILE A 55 -13.59 14.71 -5.71
N LYS A 56 -14.67 14.87 -4.94
CA LYS A 56 -14.67 14.61 -3.49
C LYS A 56 -14.32 13.16 -3.22
N ALA A 57 -13.47 12.92 -2.20
CA ALA A 57 -12.95 11.59 -1.89
C ALA A 57 -14.04 10.53 -1.65
N LYS A 58 -15.19 10.92 -1.11
CA LYS A 58 -16.34 9.99 -0.93
C LYS A 58 -16.86 9.38 -2.24
N PHE A 59 -16.70 10.07 -3.37
CA PHE A 59 -17.19 9.62 -4.69
C PHE A 59 -16.14 8.87 -5.51
N LEU A 60 -14.91 8.75 -5.03
CA LEU A 60 -13.86 7.98 -5.68
C LEU A 60 -14.17 6.47 -5.62
N SER A 61 -13.72 5.73 -6.64
CA SER A 61 -13.75 4.26 -6.61
C SER A 61 -12.84 3.69 -5.51
N GLY A 62 -12.99 2.41 -5.17
CA GLY A 62 -12.13 1.74 -4.18
C GLY A 62 -10.65 1.85 -4.52
N GLY A 63 -10.28 1.58 -5.78
CA GLY A 63 -8.91 1.70 -6.27
C GLY A 63 -8.38 3.14 -6.21
N GLN A 64 -9.19 4.13 -6.61
CA GLN A 64 -8.82 5.55 -6.51
C GLN A 64 -8.62 5.98 -5.06
N LYS A 65 -9.45 5.51 -4.13
CA LYS A 65 -9.26 5.75 -2.68
C LYS A 65 -7.96 5.15 -2.16
N LYS A 66 -7.62 3.92 -2.55
CA LYS A 66 -6.34 3.31 -2.17
C LYS A 66 -5.15 4.06 -2.75
N LYS A 67 -5.19 4.44 -4.03
CA LYS A 67 -4.17 5.31 -4.65
C LYS A 67 -4.01 6.63 -3.89
N LEU A 68 -5.11 7.28 -3.51
CA LEU A 68 -5.09 8.52 -2.73
C LEU A 68 -4.40 8.33 -1.37
N VAL A 69 -4.76 7.30 -0.60
CA VAL A 69 -4.16 7.07 0.74
C VAL A 69 -2.67 6.76 0.63
N ILE A 70 -2.25 5.98 -0.37
CA ILE A 70 -0.83 5.74 -0.63
C ILE A 70 -0.13 7.06 -0.99
N ALA A 71 -0.70 7.86 -1.90
CA ALA A 71 -0.13 9.16 -2.26
C ALA A 71 0.02 10.10 -1.06
N LEU A 72 -0.99 10.15 -0.17
CA LEU A 72 -0.94 10.93 1.07
C LEU A 72 0.22 10.48 1.98
N SER A 73 0.44 9.17 2.12
CA SER A 73 1.53 8.63 2.94
C SER A 73 2.92 8.93 2.37
N LEU A 74 3.02 9.11 1.04
CA LEU A 74 4.28 9.41 0.34
C LEU A 74 4.66 10.90 0.37
N LEU A 75 3.75 11.81 0.69
CA LEU A 75 4.05 13.26 0.77
C LEU A 75 5.22 13.58 1.72
N SER A 76 5.39 12.78 2.77
CA SER A 76 6.50 12.94 3.72
C SER A 76 7.84 12.36 3.24
N GLU A 77 7.88 11.71 2.06
CA GLU A 77 9.04 10.95 1.56
C GLU A 77 9.57 9.93 2.60
N PRO A 78 8.73 8.96 2.97
CA PRO A 78 9.11 7.99 3.98
C PRO A 78 10.19 7.02 3.46
N LYS A 79 11.00 6.49 4.38
CA LYS A 79 11.93 5.39 4.08
C LYS A 79 11.32 4.02 4.34
N VAL A 80 10.24 3.99 5.14
CA VAL A 80 9.44 2.78 5.40
C VAL A 80 7.98 3.11 5.19
N LEU A 81 7.27 2.24 4.49
CA LEU A 81 5.83 2.32 4.27
C LEU A 81 5.16 1.09 4.86
N LEU A 82 4.22 1.31 5.76
CA LEU A 82 3.41 0.26 6.36
C LEU A 82 2.04 0.24 5.69
N LEU A 83 1.63 -0.90 5.14
CA LEU A 83 0.35 -1.11 4.47
C LEU A 83 -0.47 -2.13 5.27
N ASP A 84 -1.64 -1.71 5.73
CA ASP A 84 -2.53 -2.55 6.52
C ASP A 84 -3.75 -2.95 5.69
N GLU A 85 -3.89 -4.25 5.42
CA GLU A 85 -4.94 -4.88 4.61
C GLU A 85 -5.24 -4.13 3.30
N CYS A 86 -4.18 -3.86 2.53
CA CYS A 86 -4.30 -3.01 1.35
C CYS A 86 -5.03 -3.68 0.17
N PHE A 87 -5.15 -5.01 0.14
CA PHE A 87 -5.83 -5.77 -0.90
C PHE A 87 -7.30 -6.10 -0.56
N ALA A 88 -7.74 -5.86 0.68
CA ALA A 88 -9.06 -6.25 1.14
C ALA A 88 -10.20 -5.58 0.36
N ALA A 89 -11.22 -6.38 0.00
CA ALA A 89 -12.45 -5.94 -0.68
C ALA A 89 -12.24 -5.20 -2.01
N LEU A 90 -11.19 -5.55 -2.76
CA LEU A 90 -10.89 -5.01 -4.08
C LEU A 90 -11.09 -6.06 -5.16
N ASP A 91 -11.37 -5.60 -6.38
CA ASP A 91 -11.41 -6.46 -7.56
C ASP A 91 -9.99 -6.85 -8.02
N ILE A 92 -9.90 -7.91 -8.82
CA ILE A 92 -8.63 -8.50 -9.28
C ILE A 92 -7.74 -7.49 -10.02
N LEU A 93 -8.32 -6.62 -10.84
CA LEU A 93 -7.55 -5.63 -11.60
C LEU A 93 -6.96 -4.56 -10.69
N THR A 94 -7.75 -4.12 -9.71
CA THR A 94 -7.28 -3.16 -8.69
C THR A 94 -6.17 -3.77 -7.83
N ILE A 95 -6.28 -5.04 -7.45
CA ILE A 95 -5.22 -5.75 -6.70
C ILE A 95 -3.91 -5.78 -7.52
N LYS A 96 -3.95 -6.19 -8.78
CA LYS A 96 -2.78 -6.21 -9.66
C LYS A 96 -2.12 -4.84 -9.80
N MET A 97 -2.94 -3.82 -10.02
CA MET A 97 -2.46 -2.44 -10.07
C MET A 97 -1.74 -2.04 -8.77
N LEU A 98 -2.29 -2.39 -7.60
CA LEU A 98 -1.64 -2.09 -6.31
C LEU A 98 -0.35 -2.88 -6.11
N GLN A 99 -0.29 -4.14 -6.53
CA GLN A 99 0.94 -4.94 -6.51
C GLN A 99 2.04 -4.27 -7.35
N GLU A 100 1.72 -3.81 -8.56
CA GLU A 100 2.65 -3.06 -9.42
C GLU A 100 3.12 -1.75 -8.75
N ILE A 101 2.21 -1.00 -8.14
CA ILE A 101 2.55 0.22 -7.39
C ILE A 101 3.54 -0.09 -6.25
N VAL A 102 3.29 -1.13 -5.46
CA VAL A 102 4.15 -1.55 -4.34
C VAL A 102 5.55 -1.90 -4.84
N VAL A 103 5.65 -2.74 -5.88
CA VAL A 103 6.93 -3.14 -6.47
C VAL A 103 7.69 -1.92 -7.02
N ASN A 104 7.01 -1.04 -7.76
CA ASN A 104 7.64 0.17 -8.33
C ASN A 104 8.11 1.14 -7.24
N LEU A 105 7.36 1.30 -6.15
CA LEU A 105 7.79 2.14 -5.01
C LEU A 105 9.06 1.61 -4.35
N GLN A 106 9.21 0.30 -4.22
CA GLN A 106 10.41 -0.31 -3.68
C GLN A 106 11.59 -0.15 -4.64
N GLN A 107 11.41 -0.43 -5.93
CA GLN A 107 12.49 -0.41 -6.92
C GLN A 107 12.98 1.00 -7.25
N GLU A 108 12.06 1.92 -7.52
CA GLU A 108 12.39 3.28 -7.95
C GLU A 108 12.75 4.20 -6.81
N ASN A 109 12.02 4.12 -5.68
CA ASN A 109 12.17 5.03 -4.56
C ASN A 109 12.98 4.45 -3.40
N GLN A 110 13.39 3.17 -3.47
CA GLN A 110 14.12 2.45 -2.42
C GLN A 110 13.41 2.53 -1.05
N ILE A 111 12.09 2.47 -1.07
CA ILE A 111 11.25 2.46 0.14
C ILE A 111 11.15 1.02 0.63
N THR A 112 11.46 0.78 1.89
CA THR A 112 11.15 -0.51 2.53
C THR A 112 9.65 -0.58 2.77
N ILE A 113 8.98 -1.62 2.24
CA ILE A 113 7.53 -1.76 2.37
C ILE A 113 7.23 -2.97 3.25
N CYS A 114 6.39 -2.77 4.26
CA CYS A 114 5.85 -3.83 5.10
C CYS A 114 4.33 -3.89 4.89
N ILE A 115 3.85 -5.05 4.44
CA ILE A 115 2.43 -5.30 4.17
C ILE A 115 1.90 -6.32 5.17
N CYS A 116 0.83 -6.00 5.85
CA CYS A 116 0.04 -6.93 6.65
C CYS A 116 -1.27 -7.19 5.90
N ASP A 117 -1.50 -8.41 5.46
CA ASP A 117 -2.73 -8.78 4.73
C ASP A 117 -3.06 -10.25 4.94
N HIS A 118 -4.34 -10.59 4.91
CA HIS A 118 -4.82 -11.97 5.01
C HIS A 118 -5.03 -12.63 3.65
N GLN A 119 -4.95 -11.89 2.55
CA GLN A 119 -5.02 -12.41 1.19
C GLN A 119 -3.65 -12.96 0.75
N ALA A 120 -3.29 -14.15 1.25
CA ALA A 120 -1.95 -14.71 1.09
C ALA A 120 -1.46 -14.78 -0.36
N ARG A 121 -2.32 -15.15 -1.32
CA ARG A 121 -1.91 -15.27 -2.73
C ARG A 121 -1.48 -13.92 -3.29
N ASP A 122 -2.27 -12.90 -3.03
CA ASP A 122 -2.02 -11.55 -3.54
C ASP A 122 -0.79 -10.94 -2.88
N LEU A 123 -0.64 -11.14 -1.55
CA LEU A 123 0.53 -10.71 -0.80
C LEU A 123 1.82 -11.36 -1.33
N LEU A 124 1.83 -12.69 -1.45
CA LEU A 124 3.02 -13.44 -1.85
C LEU A 124 3.45 -13.20 -3.31
N ALA A 125 2.58 -12.62 -4.13
CA ALA A 125 2.89 -12.27 -5.51
C ALA A 125 3.76 -11.00 -5.65
N CYS A 126 3.89 -10.17 -4.60
CA CYS A 126 4.55 -8.86 -4.69
C CYS A 126 5.58 -8.57 -3.58
N VAL A 127 5.97 -9.58 -2.79
CA VAL A 127 6.94 -9.41 -1.70
C VAL A 127 8.19 -10.26 -1.90
N ASP A 128 9.33 -9.79 -1.40
CA ASP A 128 10.59 -10.54 -1.43
C ASP A 128 10.67 -11.58 -0.32
N ILE A 129 10.17 -11.22 0.86
CA ILE A 129 10.16 -12.06 2.06
C ILE A 129 8.78 -11.95 2.72
N ALA A 130 8.25 -13.08 3.18
CA ALA A 130 7.03 -13.11 3.95
C ALA A 130 7.22 -13.82 5.29
N MET A 131 6.45 -13.39 6.29
CA MET A 131 6.41 -13.95 7.62
C MET A 131 4.99 -14.40 7.97
N ILE A 132 4.87 -15.57 8.59
CA ILE A 132 3.61 -16.04 9.16
C ILE A 132 3.68 -15.94 10.66
N MET A 133 2.70 -15.23 11.23
CA MET A 133 2.54 -15.10 12.68
C MET A 133 1.34 -15.93 13.15
N SER A 134 1.54 -16.67 14.21
CA SER A 134 0.49 -17.40 14.91
C SER A 134 0.78 -17.41 16.41
N ASN A 135 -0.24 -17.23 17.23
CA ASN A 135 -0.10 -17.20 18.70
C ASN A 135 1.02 -16.26 19.20
N CYS A 136 1.07 -15.05 18.62
CA CYS A 136 2.07 -14.01 18.97
C CYS A 136 3.53 -14.43 18.69
N LYS A 137 3.77 -15.42 17.80
CA LYS A 137 5.10 -15.87 17.41
C LYS A 137 5.22 -15.94 15.90
N ILE A 138 6.41 -15.68 15.38
CA ILE A 138 6.75 -15.97 13.98
C ILE A 138 6.95 -17.47 13.87
N VAL A 139 6.09 -18.15 13.10
CA VAL A 139 6.14 -19.61 12.90
C VAL A 139 6.92 -20.01 11.66
N ALA A 140 7.00 -19.11 10.69
CA ALA A 140 7.80 -19.29 9.47
C ALA A 140 8.14 -17.93 8.86
N GLN A 141 9.33 -17.83 8.26
CA GLN A 141 9.79 -16.65 7.51
C GLN A 141 10.72 -17.12 6.40
N ASP A 142 10.41 -16.77 5.15
CA ASP A 142 11.23 -17.10 3.98
C ASP A 142 10.74 -16.33 2.75
N THR A 143 11.38 -16.57 1.60
CA THR A 143 10.86 -16.15 0.28
C THR A 143 9.49 -16.81 0.02
N PRO A 144 8.61 -16.22 -0.79
CA PRO A 144 7.31 -16.79 -1.12
C PRO A 144 7.37 -18.26 -1.58
N SER A 145 8.31 -18.57 -2.50
CA SER A 145 8.49 -19.92 -3.07
C SER A 145 8.92 -20.99 -2.06
N ASN A 146 9.70 -20.61 -1.05
CA ASN A 146 10.11 -21.50 0.04
C ASN A 146 9.03 -21.62 1.10
N LEU A 147 8.38 -20.47 1.43
CA LEU A 147 7.39 -20.40 2.48
C LEU A 147 6.19 -21.33 2.21
N VAL A 148 5.72 -21.44 0.97
CA VAL A 148 4.62 -22.35 0.59
C VAL A 148 4.98 -23.84 0.69
N LYS A 149 6.27 -24.17 0.73
CA LYS A 149 6.76 -25.55 0.94
C LYS A 149 7.00 -25.86 2.43
N ASN A 150 7.08 -24.84 3.26
CA ASN A 150 7.40 -24.98 4.67
C ASN A 150 6.26 -25.67 5.44
N ILE A 151 6.55 -26.74 6.15
CA ILE A 151 5.56 -27.54 6.88
C ILE A 151 4.86 -26.74 7.98
N ASN A 152 5.59 -25.89 8.70
CA ASN A 152 5.02 -25.04 9.76
C ASN A 152 4.07 -24.00 9.17
N ALA A 153 4.41 -23.43 8.01
CA ALA A 153 3.57 -22.48 7.29
C ALA A 153 2.27 -23.13 6.79
N LYS A 154 2.37 -24.36 6.24
CA LYS A 154 1.19 -25.13 5.83
C LYS A 154 0.28 -25.43 7.00
N ASN A 155 0.82 -25.94 8.08
CA ASN A 155 0.05 -26.32 9.26
C ASN A 155 -0.60 -25.11 9.96
N ALA A 156 0.11 -23.96 9.98
CA ALA A 156 -0.37 -22.78 10.71
C ALA A 156 -1.34 -21.89 9.90
N TYR A 157 -1.24 -21.91 8.56
CA TYR A 157 -1.93 -20.92 7.75
C TYR A 157 -2.44 -21.41 6.39
N PHE A 158 -1.59 -22.04 5.56
CA PHE A 158 -1.93 -22.30 4.16
C PHE A 158 -2.82 -23.55 3.95
N GLY A 159 -2.69 -24.56 4.79
CA GLY A 159 -3.18 -25.90 4.51
C GLY A 159 -2.35 -26.64 3.44
N GLU A 160 -2.61 -27.95 3.26
CA GLU A 160 -1.78 -28.80 2.39
C GLU A 160 -1.94 -28.50 0.88
N SER A 161 -3.12 -28.01 0.47
CA SER A 161 -3.47 -27.79 -0.95
C SER A 161 -3.09 -26.41 -1.50
N PHE A 162 -2.54 -25.52 -0.69
CA PHE A 162 -2.21 -24.16 -1.11
C PHE A 162 -1.08 -24.13 -2.13
N LYS A 163 -1.30 -23.41 -3.25
CA LYS A 163 -0.29 -23.17 -4.30
C LYS A 163 -0.31 -21.68 -4.65
N ILE A 164 0.87 -21.15 -4.92
CA ILE A 164 1.04 -19.88 -5.63
C ILE A 164 1.09 -20.25 -7.11
N ASN A 165 0.20 -19.69 -7.92
CA ASN A 165 0.22 -19.87 -9.38
C ASN A 165 1.32 -18.99 -9.98
#